data_941f418e57e686c45791c8110d52c34d
#
_entry.id   941f418e57e686c45791c8110d52c34d
#
_cell.length_a   1.000
_cell.length_b   1.000
_cell.length_c   1.000
_cell.angle_alpha   90.00
_cell.angle_beta   90.00
_cell.angle_gamma   90.00
#
_symmetry.space_group_name_H-M   'P 1'
#
loop_
_entity.id
_entity.type
_entity.pdbx_description
1 polymer ?
#
loop_
_entity_poly.entity_id
_entity_poly.type
_entity_poly.pdbx_seq_one_letter_code
_entity_poly.pdbx_strand_id
1 'polypeptide(L)'
;MKITELTAVTLGKKIKAKEITVAEAVSAVLEQIEAVEGDVHAYVTLKDKEKVLKKAEEIQAKIDAGELDGPLAGVPVAVKDNMCTEGVLTTCSSKILSNFKPTYTAEAVKNLEKAGAVIIGKTNMDEFAMGSTTETSAYGVTRNPWNLEHVPGGSSGGSCAAVAAGECLFALGSDTGGSIRQPSSFCGVTGLKPTYGTVSRYGLIAYGSSLDQIGPVAKDVTDCATILEAIASYDKKDSTSVKREDYDFTSALVDDVKGMRIGIPRDYFGEGLDPEVKEAILAAAKVLEEKGAIVEEFDLSLVEYAIPAYYVIACAEASSNLARFDGVKYGYRAKDYEGLHNMYKKTRSEGFGAEVKRRIILGSFVLSSGYYDAYYLKALRTKALIKKAFDKAFDKYDVILGPAAPNTAPKIGDSLSDPLKMYLGDIYTISVNLAGLPGMSVPCGRDAKGLPIGLQLIGDCFKEKNIIRAAYAYEQTRKYEAPKLAKTAEGEAK
;
A
#
# COMPACT_ATOMS: atom_id res chain seq x y z
N MET A 1 20.86 -18.94 -2.67
CA MET A 1 19.77 -17.95 -2.66
C MET A 1 20.27 -16.76 -1.85
N LYS A 2 20.18 -15.56 -2.40
CA LYS A 2 20.60 -14.34 -1.71
C LYS A 2 19.65 -14.04 -0.54
N ILE A 3 20.12 -13.40 0.52
CA ILE A 3 19.29 -12.99 1.68
C ILE A 3 18.10 -12.14 1.22
N THR A 4 18.34 -11.21 0.29
CA THR A 4 17.32 -10.32 -0.27
C THR A 4 16.25 -11.04 -1.12
N GLU A 5 16.45 -12.29 -1.50
CA GLU A 5 15.47 -13.13 -2.20
C GLU A 5 14.55 -13.92 -1.24
N LEU A 6 14.95 -14.04 0.04
CA LEU A 6 14.13 -14.70 1.06
C LEU A 6 12.82 -13.95 1.30
N THR A 7 11.81 -14.64 1.83
CA THR A 7 10.61 -14.04 2.41
C THR A 7 10.92 -13.57 3.83
N ALA A 8 10.13 -12.66 4.38
CA ALA A 8 10.37 -12.11 5.72
C ALA A 8 10.33 -13.19 6.81
N VAL A 9 9.32 -14.06 6.77
CA VAL A 9 9.18 -15.17 7.72
C VAL A 9 10.31 -16.19 7.57
N THR A 10 10.75 -16.45 6.33
CA THR A 10 11.88 -17.37 6.10
C THR A 10 13.19 -16.80 6.66
N LEU A 11 13.44 -15.50 6.46
CA LEU A 11 14.61 -14.84 7.05
C LEU A 11 14.54 -14.87 8.59
N GLY A 12 13.40 -14.53 9.19
CA GLY A 12 13.21 -14.57 10.64
C GLY A 12 13.49 -15.96 11.24
N LYS A 13 13.03 -17.03 10.56
CA LYS A 13 13.35 -18.43 10.95
C LYS A 13 14.85 -18.71 10.91
N LYS A 14 15.56 -18.24 9.87
CA LYS A 14 17.02 -18.43 9.73
C LYS A 14 17.80 -17.64 10.77
N ILE A 15 17.36 -16.43 11.11
CA ILE A 15 17.96 -15.63 12.19
C ILE A 15 17.78 -16.35 13.53
N LYS A 16 16.58 -16.85 13.83
CA LYS A 16 16.28 -17.60 15.05
C LYS A 16 17.10 -18.91 15.13
N ALA A 17 17.32 -19.57 13.99
CA ALA A 17 18.16 -20.77 13.90
C ALA A 17 19.68 -20.47 13.95
N LYS A 18 20.08 -19.19 14.04
CA LYS A 18 21.47 -18.71 14.00
C LYS A 18 22.21 -19.06 12.71
N GLU A 19 21.47 -19.28 11.61
CA GLU A 19 22.05 -19.49 10.27
C GLU A 19 22.45 -18.15 9.62
N ILE A 20 21.80 -17.07 9.99
CA ILE A 20 22.03 -15.70 9.51
C ILE A 20 21.94 -14.79 10.74
N THR A 21 22.87 -13.85 10.88
CA THR A 21 22.79 -12.79 11.89
C THR A 21 21.93 -11.62 11.41
N VAL A 22 21.38 -10.83 12.34
CA VAL A 22 20.64 -9.62 12.00
C VAL A 22 21.53 -8.61 11.26
N ALA A 23 22.80 -8.52 11.62
CA ALA A 23 23.78 -7.65 10.94
C ALA A 23 24.03 -8.08 9.48
N GLU A 24 24.13 -9.39 9.20
CA GLU A 24 24.24 -9.91 7.82
C GLU A 24 22.98 -9.62 7.01
N ALA A 25 21.79 -9.80 7.61
CA ALA A 25 20.52 -9.52 6.96
C ALA A 25 20.39 -8.03 6.59
N VAL A 26 20.72 -7.13 7.51
CA VAL A 26 20.73 -5.69 7.30
C VAL A 26 21.76 -5.27 6.27
N SER A 27 22.99 -5.80 6.36
CA SER A 27 24.08 -5.49 5.41
C SER A 27 23.69 -5.90 3.98
N ALA A 28 23.13 -7.09 3.79
CA ALA A 28 22.68 -7.56 2.47
C ALA A 28 21.61 -6.64 1.85
N VAL A 29 20.69 -6.11 2.67
CA VAL A 29 19.69 -5.13 2.21
C VAL A 29 20.32 -3.79 1.88
N LEU A 30 21.25 -3.29 2.69
CA LEU A 30 21.94 -2.02 2.42
C LEU A 30 22.83 -2.12 1.16
N GLU A 31 23.49 -3.24 0.94
CA GLU A 31 24.24 -3.50 -0.31
C GLU A 31 23.32 -3.54 -1.53
N GLN A 32 22.14 -4.14 -1.40
CA GLN A 32 21.13 -4.15 -2.48
C GLN A 32 20.64 -2.73 -2.79
N ILE A 33 20.36 -1.90 -1.78
CA ILE A 33 19.99 -0.50 -1.94
C ILE A 33 21.13 0.26 -2.65
N GLU A 34 22.38 0.13 -2.22
CA GLU A 34 23.52 0.75 -2.89
C GLU A 34 23.63 0.36 -4.38
N ALA A 35 23.19 -0.86 -4.72
CA ALA A 35 23.29 -1.38 -6.08
C ALA A 35 22.18 -0.94 -7.02
N VAL A 36 20.94 -0.66 -6.53
CA VAL A 36 19.77 -0.49 -7.39
C VAL A 36 18.93 0.77 -7.11
N GLU A 37 19.06 1.41 -5.94
CA GLU A 37 18.24 2.57 -5.57
C GLU A 37 18.44 3.78 -6.49
N GLY A 38 19.64 3.92 -7.08
CA GLY A 38 19.92 4.94 -8.11
C GLY A 38 19.02 4.84 -9.35
N ASP A 39 18.55 3.64 -9.67
CA ASP A 39 17.65 3.38 -10.79
C ASP A 39 16.17 3.32 -10.36
N VAL A 40 15.88 2.74 -9.19
CA VAL A 40 14.50 2.48 -8.71
C VAL A 40 13.88 3.69 -8.02
N HIS A 41 14.63 4.45 -7.23
CA HIS A 41 14.14 5.57 -6.44
C HIS A 41 12.97 5.21 -5.51
N ALA A 42 13.10 4.10 -4.76
CA ALA A 42 12.07 3.61 -3.86
C ALA A 42 12.01 4.39 -2.53
N TYR A 43 13.08 5.05 -2.13
CA TYR A 43 13.18 5.76 -0.85
C TYR A 43 13.21 7.28 -0.99
N VAL A 44 12.57 7.97 -0.04
CA VAL A 44 12.74 9.42 0.19
C VAL A 44 13.84 9.66 1.22
N THR A 45 13.91 8.80 2.25
CA THR A 45 14.85 8.93 3.35
C THR A 45 15.36 7.56 3.77
N LEU A 46 16.64 7.32 3.60
CA LEU A 46 17.32 6.18 4.24
C LEU A 46 17.80 6.61 5.63
N LYS A 47 17.72 5.69 6.59
CA LYS A 47 18.33 5.90 7.90
C LYS A 47 19.84 5.74 7.79
N ASP A 48 20.53 6.42 8.67
CA ASP A 48 21.98 6.34 8.78
C ASP A 48 22.45 4.89 8.95
N LYS A 49 23.38 4.45 8.11
CA LYS A 49 23.87 3.05 8.03
C LYS A 49 24.43 2.56 9.37
N GLU A 50 25.21 3.39 10.05
CA GLU A 50 25.84 3.01 11.35
C GLU A 50 24.76 2.83 12.43
N LYS A 51 23.74 3.71 12.45
CA LYS A 51 22.62 3.61 13.39
C LYS A 51 21.75 2.38 13.12
N VAL A 52 21.56 2.02 11.85
CA VAL A 52 20.79 0.82 11.49
C VAL A 52 21.56 -0.45 11.87
N LEU A 53 22.87 -0.51 11.62
CA LEU A 53 23.72 -1.65 12.03
C LEU A 53 23.80 -1.76 13.55
N LYS A 54 23.97 -0.66 14.27
CA LYS A 54 23.90 -0.67 15.74
C LYS A 54 22.57 -1.21 16.25
N LYS A 55 21.45 -0.81 15.59
CA LYS A 55 20.14 -1.33 15.94
C LYS A 55 20.01 -2.84 15.67
N ALA A 56 20.63 -3.33 14.61
CA ALA A 56 20.70 -4.75 14.29
C ALA A 56 21.43 -5.54 15.41
N GLU A 57 22.54 -5.02 15.92
CA GLU A 57 23.29 -5.62 17.04
C GLU A 57 22.45 -5.66 18.34
N GLU A 58 21.72 -4.55 18.66
CA GLU A 58 20.82 -4.49 19.81
C GLU A 58 19.69 -5.54 19.72
N ILE A 59 19.13 -5.72 18.51
CA ILE A 59 18.07 -6.72 18.27
C ILE A 59 18.65 -8.13 18.34
N GLN A 60 19.83 -8.37 17.76
CA GLN A 60 20.51 -9.66 17.87
C GLN A 60 20.71 -10.07 19.32
N ALA A 61 21.20 -9.15 20.17
CA ALA A 61 21.39 -9.42 21.59
C ALA A 61 20.09 -9.83 22.30
N LYS A 62 18.96 -9.19 21.94
CA LYS A 62 17.64 -9.55 22.49
C LYS A 62 17.14 -10.90 22.00
N ILE A 63 17.42 -11.25 20.75
CA ILE A 63 17.09 -12.59 20.19
C ILE A 63 17.92 -13.65 20.92
N ASP A 64 19.22 -13.42 21.12
CA ASP A 64 20.11 -14.34 21.80
C ASP A 64 19.77 -14.52 23.29
N ALA A 65 19.22 -13.48 23.92
CA ALA A 65 18.70 -13.51 25.29
C ALA A 65 17.31 -14.18 25.41
N GLY A 66 16.64 -14.50 24.29
CA GLY A 66 15.27 -15.03 24.28
C GLY A 66 14.18 -14.00 24.57
N GLU A 67 14.50 -12.69 24.52
CA GLU A 67 13.54 -11.61 24.72
C GLU A 67 12.70 -11.33 23.45
N LEU A 68 13.22 -11.68 22.27
CA LEU A 68 12.57 -11.56 20.98
C LEU A 68 12.63 -12.92 20.26
N ASP A 69 11.48 -13.55 20.08
CA ASP A 69 11.34 -14.86 19.44
C ASP A 69 10.32 -14.88 18.28
N GLY A 70 9.71 -13.74 17.98
CA GLY A 70 8.70 -13.58 16.93
C GLY A 70 9.29 -13.76 15.51
N PRO A 71 8.42 -14.05 14.52
CA PRO A 71 8.84 -14.35 13.14
C PRO A 71 9.43 -13.15 12.39
N LEU A 72 9.25 -11.93 12.89
CA LEU A 72 9.76 -10.68 12.29
C LEU A 72 10.99 -10.12 13.01
N ALA A 73 11.47 -10.80 14.06
CA ALA A 73 12.64 -10.35 14.81
C ALA A 73 13.91 -10.35 13.94
N GLY A 74 14.55 -9.19 13.83
CA GLY A 74 15.74 -8.95 13.01
C GLY A 74 15.48 -8.73 11.51
N VAL A 75 14.22 -8.76 11.05
CA VAL A 75 13.88 -8.63 9.62
C VAL A 75 13.89 -7.16 9.19
N PRO A 76 14.64 -6.78 8.10
CA PRO A 76 14.65 -5.43 7.55
C PRO A 76 13.32 -5.04 6.91
N VAL A 77 12.81 -3.84 7.26
CA VAL A 77 11.52 -3.31 6.81
C VAL A 77 11.62 -1.86 6.33
N ALA A 78 10.84 -1.52 5.31
CA ALA A 78 10.62 -0.15 4.87
C ALA A 78 9.23 0.36 5.27
N VAL A 79 9.11 1.68 5.49
CA VAL A 79 7.87 2.30 5.96
C VAL A 79 7.49 3.44 5.02
N LYS A 80 6.26 3.43 4.50
CA LYS A 80 5.77 4.51 3.64
C LYS A 80 5.89 5.87 4.33
N ASP A 81 6.27 6.90 3.57
CA ASP A 81 6.66 8.21 4.11
C ASP A 81 5.51 9.06 4.67
N ASN A 82 4.31 8.52 4.79
CA ASN A 82 3.20 9.14 5.50
C ASN A 82 2.96 8.59 6.92
N MET A 83 3.78 7.66 7.39
CA MET A 83 3.71 7.13 8.76
C MET A 83 4.77 7.83 9.62
N CYS A 84 4.34 8.57 10.63
CA CYS A 84 5.23 9.23 11.58
C CYS A 84 6.19 8.23 12.22
N THR A 85 7.48 8.54 12.17
CA THR A 85 8.55 7.77 12.80
C THR A 85 9.41 8.75 13.59
N GLU A 86 9.46 8.63 14.90
CA GLU A 86 10.09 9.61 15.80
C GLU A 86 11.54 9.87 15.40
N GLY A 87 11.88 11.16 15.27
CA GLY A 87 13.22 11.63 14.89
C GLY A 87 13.63 11.37 13.45
N VAL A 88 12.82 10.65 12.66
CA VAL A 88 13.07 10.38 11.23
C VAL A 88 12.23 11.31 10.37
N LEU A 89 12.85 11.90 9.34
CA LEU A 89 12.14 12.76 8.40
C LEU A 89 10.91 12.05 7.82
N THR A 90 9.74 12.71 7.87
CA THR A 90 8.46 12.17 7.39
C THR A 90 7.76 13.27 6.59
N THR A 91 7.81 13.14 5.26
CA THR A 91 7.49 14.24 4.35
C THR A 91 6.18 14.06 3.58
N CYS A 92 5.61 12.87 3.56
CA CYS A 92 4.53 12.49 2.63
C CYS A 92 4.90 12.75 1.16
N SER A 93 6.19 12.66 0.82
CA SER A 93 6.75 13.01 -0.49
C SER A 93 6.38 14.43 -0.95
N SER A 94 6.20 15.37 0.00
CA SER A 94 5.79 16.76 -0.23
C SER A 94 6.82 17.76 0.28
N LYS A 95 7.01 18.83 -0.46
CA LYS A 95 7.83 19.97 -0.02
C LYS A 95 7.28 20.64 1.25
N ILE A 96 5.95 20.60 1.46
CA ILE A 96 5.32 21.22 2.65
C ILE A 96 5.81 20.61 3.97
N LEU A 97 6.21 19.33 3.98
CA LEU A 97 6.75 18.62 5.13
C LEU A 97 8.24 18.30 5.01
N SER A 98 8.98 18.93 4.10
CA SER A 98 10.39 18.62 3.79
C SER A 98 11.34 18.72 4.99
N ASN A 99 10.97 19.38 6.06
CA ASN A 99 11.76 19.54 7.28
C ASN A 99 11.08 18.92 8.53
N PHE A 100 9.99 18.17 8.35
CA PHE A 100 9.22 17.66 9.47
C PHE A 100 9.81 16.36 10.01
N LYS A 101 10.22 16.38 11.27
CA LYS A 101 10.63 15.22 12.06
C LYS A 101 9.61 15.03 13.19
N PRO A 102 8.82 13.96 13.16
CA PRO A 102 7.83 13.67 14.20
C PRO A 102 8.47 13.49 15.58
N THR A 103 7.74 13.91 16.62
CA THR A 103 8.09 13.68 18.03
C THR A 103 7.42 12.44 18.61
N TYR A 104 6.81 11.63 17.75
CA TYR A 104 6.13 10.38 18.11
C TYR A 104 6.12 9.43 16.90
N THR A 105 5.95 8.15 17.17
CA THR A 105 5.89 7.09 16.16
C THR A 105 4.44 6.60 15.99
N ALA A 106 4.04 6.32 14.76
CA ALA A 106 2.77 5.68 14.42
C ALA A 106 2.62 4.32 15.10
N GLU A 107 1.41 3.98 15.56
CA GLU A 107 1.21 2.75 16.34
C GLU A 107 1.59 1.48 15.57
N ALA A 108 1.25 1.40 14.27
CA ALA A 108 1.65 0.27 13.43
C ALA A 108 3.19 0.13 13.34
N VAL A 109 3.91 1.24 13.25
CA VAL A 109 5.39 1.25 13.24
C VAL A 109 5.95 0.84 14.60
N LYS A 110 5.38 1.31 15.71
CA LYS A 110 5.76 0.87 17.06
C LYS A 110 5.56 -0.63 17.27
N ASN A 111 4.49 -1.18 16.72
CA ASN A 111 4.22 -2.60 16.82
C ASN A 111 5.26 -3.42 16.04
N LEU A 112 5.74 -2.95 14.88
CA LEU A 112 6.86 -3.57 14.17
C LEU A 112 8.17 -3.48 14.97
N GLU A 113 8.46 -2.32 15.59
CA GLU A 113 9.64 -2.16 16.46
C GLU A 113 9.59 -3.10 17.67
N LYS A 114 8.41 -3.29 18.27
CA LYS A 114 8.18 -4.27 19.35
C LYS A 114 8.38 -5.72 18.88
N ALA A 115 8.00 -6.02 17.64
CA ALA A 115 8.24 -7.32 17.02
C ALA A 115 9.72 -7.54 16.65
N GLY A 116 10.57 -6.54 16.84
CA GLY A 116 12.00 -6.62 16.56
C GLY A 116 12.39 -6.39 15.10
N ALA A 117 11.49 -5.87 14.25
CA ALA A 117 11.82 -5.52 12.88
C ALA A 117 12.79 -4.33 12.82
N VAL A 118 13.69 -4.31 11.83
CA VAL A 118 14.71 -3.26 11.64
C VAL A 118 14.26 -2.29 10.55
N ILE A 119 13.89 -1.07 10.93
CA ILE A 119 13.45 -0.05 9.98
C ILE A 119 14.65 0.54 9.24
N ILE A 120 14.68 0.36 7.90
CA ILE A 120 15.75 0.82 7.00
C ILE A 120 15.54 2.27 6.56
N GLY A 121 14.29 2.64 6.23
CA GLY A 121 14.00 3.97 5.70
C GLY A 121 12.53 4.24 5.46
N LYS A 122 12.28 5.40 4.81
CA LYS A 122 10.96 5.90 4.43
C LYS A 122 10.81 5.84 2.92
N THR A 123 9.81 5.09 2.44
CA THR A 123 9.62 4.88 1.01
C THR A 123 8.85 6.02 0.35
N ASN A 124 9.21 6.26 -0.91
CA ASN A 124 8.58 7.24 -1.76
C ASN A 124 7.10 6.90 -2.03
N MET A 125 6.33 7.93 -2.35
CA MET A 125 4.89 7.82 -2.54
C MET A 125 4.35 8.96 -3.39
N ASP A 126 3.14 8.86 -3.90
CA ASP A 126 2.44 10.05 -4.40
C ASP A 126 2.25 11.05 -3.27
N GLU A 127 2.40 12.33 -3.57
CA GLU A 127 2.31 13.42 -2.59
C GLU A 127 1.02 13.33 -1.76
N PHE A 128 1.14 13.22 -0.42
CA PHE A 128 0.04 13.02 0.53
C PHE A 128 -0.90 11.84 0.19
N ALA A 129 -0.39 10.79 -0.44
CA ALA A 129 -1.13 9.64 -0.91
C ALA A 129 -2.19 9.99 -2.00
N MET A 130 -2.01 11.10 -2.72
CA MET A 130 -2.90 11.60 -3.75
C MET A 130 -2.36 11.32 -5.15
N GLY A 131 -2.54 10.09 -5.61
CA GLY A 131 -2.11 9.60 -6.92
C GLY A 131 -2.11 8.07 -6.95
N SER A 132 -1.80 7.53 -8.12
CA SER A 132 -1.80 6.09 -8.38
C SER A 132 -0.58 5.64 -9.18
N THR A 133 0.50 6.46 -9.24
CA THR A 133 1.67 6.20 -10.08
C THR A 133 3.01 6.49 -9.41
N THR A 134 3.01 7.19 -8.26
CA THR A 134 4.21 7.67 -7.54
C THR A 134 5.05 8.65 -8.37
N GLU A 135 4.42 9.33 -9.35
CA GLU A 135 5.04 10.38 -10.17
C GLU A 135 4.87 11.77 -9.56
N THR A 136 3.93 11.95 -8.60
CA THR A 136 3.62 13.26 -8.01
C THR A 136 4.53 13.63 -6.83
N SER A 137 5.50 12.79 -6.49
CA SER A 137 6.46 13.03 -5.43
C SER A 137 7.35 14.26 -5.70
N ALA A 138 7.54 15.10 -4.69
CA ALA A 138 8.49 16.22 -4.75
C ALA A 138 9.96 15.77 -4.73
N TYR A 139 10.23 14.49 -4.49
CA TYR A 139 11.56 13.89 -4.37
C TYR A 139 11.99 13.08 -5.60
N GLY A 140 11.17 13.07 -6.65
CA GLY A 140 11.44 12.34 -7.88
C GLY A 140 10.54 11.13 -8.08
N VAL A 141 10.62 10.55 -9.26
CA VAL A 141 9.75 9.45 -9.70
C VAL A 141 10.34 8.12 -9.26
N THR A 142 9.54 7.28 -8.65
CA THR A 142 9.89 5.87 -8.44
C THR A 142 9.62 5.07 -9.71
N ARG A 143 10.52 4.16 -10.05
CA ARG A 143 10.44 3.32 -11.26
C ARG A 143 10.09 1.89 -10.91
N ASN A 144 9.40 1.22 -11.82
CA ASN A 144 9.03 -0.17 -11.64
C ASN A 144 10.23 -1.11 -11.81
N PRO A 145 10.58 -1.96 -10.84
CA PRO A 145 11.71 -2.87 -10.93
C PRO A 145 11.63 -3.90 -12.07
N TRP A 146 10.43 -4.17 -12.60
CA TRP A 146 10.25 -5.06 -13.76
C TRP A 146 10.61 -4.38 -15.08
N ASN A 147 10.41 -3.07 -15.17
CA ASN A 147 10.80 -2.25 -16.31
C ASN A 147 10.89 -0.78 -15.87
N LEU A 148 12.10 -0.24 -15.86
CA LEU A 148 12.40 1.12 -15.37
C LEU A 148 11.75 2.26 -16.19
N GLU A 149 11.18 1.97 -17.36
CA GLU A 149 10.38 2.94 -18.13
C GLU A 149 8.92 3.03 -17.63
N HIS A 150 8.51 2.16 -16.74
CA HIS A 150 7.13 2.04 -16.23
C HIS A 150 7.00 2.51 -14.79
N VAL A 151 5.78 2.92 -14.42
CA VAL A 151 5.47 3.33 -13.05
C VAL A 151 5.32 2.10 -12.13
N PRO A 152 5.64 2.21 -10.82
CA PRO A 152 5.41 1.13 -9.86
C PRO A 152 3.94 1.05 -9.39
N GLY A 153 3.08 1.98 -9.87
CA GLY A 153 1.79 2.25 -9.28
C GLY A 153 1.88 3.19 -8.08
N GLY A 154 0.78 3.36 -7.38
CA GLY A 154 0.70 4.27 -6.23
C GLY A 154 -0.63 4.21 -5.47
N SER A 155 -0.63 4.92 -4.37
CA SER A 155 0.38 5.84 -3.83
C SER A 155 1.50 5.16 -3.04
N SER A 156 1.48 3.83 -2.77
CA SER A 156 2.57 3.12 -2.08
C SER A 156 3.59 2.52 -3.06
N GLY A 157 3.88 3.21 -4.19
CA GLY A 157 4.76 2.70 -5.22
C GLY A 157 6.18 2.44 -4.74
N GLY A 158 6.76 3.33 -3.93
CA GLY A 158 8.07 3.10 -3.32
C GLY A 158 8.10 1.87 -2.41
N SER A 159 7.04 1.63 -1.61
CA SER A 159 6.95 0.43 -0.75
C SER A 159 6.93 -0.86 -1.58
N CYS A 160 6.14 -0.88 -2.67
CA CYS A 160 6.03 -2.05 -3.54
C CYS A 160 7.30 -2.26 -4.37
N ALA A 161 7.90 -1.18 -4.88
CA ALA A 161 9.15 -1.23 -5.63
C ALA A 161 10.31 -1.71 -4.75
N ALA A 162 10.44 -1.21 -3.51
CA ALA A 162 11.48 -1.64 -2.58
C ALA A 162 11.41 -3.15 -2.28
N VAL A 163 10.20 -3.69 -2.05
CA VAL A 163 10.01 -5.14 -1.84
C VAL A 163 10.37 -5.94 -3.08
N ALA A 164 9.89 -5.51 -4.27
CA ALA A 164 10.17 -6.18 -5.53
C ALA A 164 11.66 -6.16 -5.89
N ALA A 165 12.36 -5.03 -5.65
CA ALA A 165 13.79 -4.87 -5.91
C ALA A 165 14.68 -5.55 -4.86
N GLY A 166 14.12 -6.08 -3.76
CA GLY A 166 14.88 -6.67 -2.66
C GLY A 166 15.60 -5.65 -1.76
N GLU A 167 15.18 -4.39 -1.79
CA GLU A 167 15.70 -3.30 -0.93
C GLU A 167 15.10 -3.32 0.49
N CYS A 168 14.19 -4.20 0.73
CA CYS A 168 13.69 -4.64 2.04
C CYS A 168 13.00 -6.00 1.88
N LEU A 169 12.73 -6.68 3.01
CA LEU A 169 12.03 -7.97 2.95
C LEU A 169 10.52 -7.79 2.88
N PHE A 170 10.02 -6.72 3.50
CA PHE A 170 8.63 -6.28 3.46
C PHE A 170 8.53 -4.78 3.72
N ALA A 171 7.39 -4.21 3.45
CA ALA A 171 7.12 -2.80 3.71
C ALA A 171 5.72 -2.57 4.28
N LEU A 172 5.51 -1.43 4.92
CA LEU A 172 4.17 -0.91 5.18
C LEU A 172 3.76 0.07 4.08
N GLY A 173 2.54 -0.10 3.61
CA GLY A 173 1.84 0.84 2.74
C GLY A 173 0.61 1.45 3.43
N SER A 174 -0.04 2.40 2.75
CA SER A 174 -1.37 2.89 3.11
C SER A 174 -2.28 2.87 1.89
N ASP A 175 -3.56 2.60 2.11
CA ASP A 175 -4.55 2.39 1.06
C ASP A 175 -5.81 3.21 1.37
N THR A 176 -6.10 4.20 0.53
CA THR A 176 -7.28 5.07 0.62
C THR A 176 -8.28 4.75 -0.48
N GLY A 177 -7.81 4.32 -1.65
CA GLY A 177 -8.61 3.96 -2.82
C GLY A 177 -8.01 2.83 -3.66
N GLY A 178 -7.00 2.10 -3.13
CA GLY A 178 -6.29 1.06 -3.86
C GLY A 178 -4.76 1.13 -3.68
N SER A 179 -4.27 2.09 -2.91
CA SER A 179 -2.85 2.47 -2.86
C SER A 179 -1.89 1.45 -2.21
N ILE A 180 -2.35 0.28 -1.80
CA ILE A 180 -1.55 -0.92 -1.51
C ILE A 180 -1.74 -1.93 -2.64
N ARG A 181 -2.99 -2.21 -3.01
CA ARG A 181 -3.37 -3.31 -3.90
C ARG A 181 -2.95 -3.09 -5.35
N GLN A 182 -3.20 -1.90 -5.89
CA GLN A 182 -2.83 -1.55 -7.26
C GLN A 182 -1.31 -1.54 -7.47
N PRO A 183 -0.47 -0.85 -6.65
CA PRO A 183 0.98 -0.90 -6.84
C PRO A 183 1.57 -2.30 -6.55
N SER A 184 0.95 -3.11 -5.68
CA SER A 184 1.35 -4.51 -5.51
C SER A 184 1.14 -5.32 -6.78
N SER A 185 0.02 -5.10 -7.50
CA SER A 185 -0.23 -5.71 -8.80
C SER A 185 0.86 -5.31 -9.81
N PHE A 186 1.20 -4.04 -9.91
CA PHE A 186 2.17 -3.53 -10.89
C PHE A 186 3.61 -3.94 -10.59
N CYS A 187 3.95 -4.11 -9.31
CA CYS A 187 5.29 -4.55 -8.89
C CYS A 187 5.43 -6.07 -8.72
N GLY A 188 4.35 -6.85 -8.93
CA GLY A 188 4.39 -8.30 -8.82
C GLY A 188 4.67 -8.80 -7.39
N VAL A 189 4.17 -8.08 -6.39
CA VAL A 189 4.25 -8.42 -4.97
C VAL A 189 2.86 -8.60 -4.37
N THR A 190 2.78 -9.14 -3.17
CA THR A 190 1.53 -9.33 -2.44
C THR A 190 1.27 -8.13 -1.54
N GLY A 191 0.05 -7.59 -1.58
CA GLY A 191 -0.35 -6.47 -0.74
C GLY A 191 -1.73 -6.65 -0.12
N LEU A 192 -1.85 -6.41 1.17
CA LEU A 192 -3.10 -6.60 1.93
C LEU A 192 -3.55 -5.28 2.57
N LYS A 193 -4.73 -4.83 2.18
CA LYS A 193 -5.48 -3.80 2.89
C LYS A 193 -6.48 -4.47 3.84
N PRO A 194 -6.33 -4.38 5.17
CA PRO A 194 -7.32 -4.95 6.08
C PRO A 194 -8.63 -4.16 6.10
N THR A 195 -9.61 -4.65 6.81
CA THR A 195 -10.85 -3.94 7.14
C THR A 195 -10.52 -2.61 7.83
N TYR A 196 -11.26 -1.55 7.47
CA TYR A 196 -11.12 -0.24 8.10
C TYR A 196 -11.23 -0.34 9.64
N GLY A 197 -10.24 0.20 10.34
CA GLY A 197 -10.15 0.16 11.80
C GLY A 197 -9.46 -1.07 12.40
N THR A 198 -9.00 -2.04 11.58
CA THR A 198 -8.24 -3.21 12.08
C THR A 198 -6.82 -2.82 12.53
N VAL A 199 -6.17 -1.90 11.83
CA VAL A 199 -4.86 -1.34 12.18
C VAL A 199 -5.06 0.12 12.58
N SER A 200 -4.47 0.52 13.72
CA SER A 200 -4.55 1.92 14.20
C SER A 200 -3.98 2.89 13.17
N ARG A 201 -4.69 3.99 12.95
CA ARG A 201 -4.24 5.11 12.12
C ARG A 201 -3.54 6.21 12.93
N TYR A 202 -3.33 6.02 14.23
CA TYR A 202 -2.56 6.97 15.03
C TYR A 202 -1.15 7.09 14.48
N GLY A 203 -0.78 8.33 14.09
CA GLY A 203 0.50 8.63 13.46
C GLY A 203 0.55 8.41 11.94
N LEU A 204 -0.53 7.96 11.30
CA LEU A 204 -0.70 8.07 9.85
C LEU A 204 -1.12 9.50 9.50
N ILE A 205 -0.37 10.17 8.64
CA ILE A 205 -0.74 11.50 8.12
C ILE A 205 -1.92 11.32 7.19
N ALA A 206 -3.06 11.93 7.55
CA ALA A 206 -4.33 11.66 6.92
C ALA A 206 -4.48 12.27 5.53
N TYR A 207 -4.96 11.45 4.58
CA TYR A 207 -5.55 11.89 3.32
C TYR A 207 -7.07 11.88 3.41
N GLY A 208 -7.70 10.73 3.49
CA GLY A 208 -9.13 10.53 3.61
C GLY A 208 -9.49 9.80 4.92
N SER A 209 -9.89 10.56 5.95
CA SER A 209 -10.05 10.05 7.31
C SER A 209 -11.05 8.90 7.42
N SER A 210 -12.05 8.82 6.54
CA SER A 210 -13.04 7.74 6.52
C SER A 210 -12.67 6.57 5.59
N LEU A 211 -11.45 6.55 5.02
CA LEU A 211 -11.01 5.63 3.99
C LEU A 211 -9.62 5.05 4.24
N ASP A 212 -8.69 5.85 4.78
CA ASP A 212 -7.28 5.48 4.96
C ASP A 212 -7.11 4.24 5.82
N GLN A 213 -6.27 3.30 5.38
CA GLN A 213 -5.88 2.13 6.14
C GLN A 213 -4.42 1.76 5.89
N ILE A 214 -3.69 1.38 6.95
CA ILE A 214 -2.33 0.82 6.87
C ILE A 214 -2.42 -0.67 6.60
N GLY A 215 -1.51 -1.20 5.78
CA GLY A 215 -1.39 -2.63 5.56
C GLY A 215 -0.03 -3.05 5.02
N PRO A 216 0.27 -4.36 5.05
CA PRO A 216 1.54 -4.92 4.61
C PRO A 216 1.65 -5.02 3.09
N VAL A 217 2.91 -4.93 2.63
CA VAL A 217 3.38 -5.30 1.29
C VAL A 217 4.55 -6.26 1.48
N ALA A 218 4.49 -7.42 0.85
CA ALA A 218 5.51 -8.47 0.99
C ALA A 218 5.59 -9.36 -0.26
N LYS A 219 6.48 -10.33 -0.26
CA LYS A 219 6.67 -11.22 -1.41
C LYS A 219 5.61 -12.29 -1.52
N ASP A 220 5.02 -12.71 -0.39
CA ASP A 220 4.03 -13.79 -0.33
C ASP A 220 2.90 -13.52 0.68
N VAL A 221 1.90 -14.39 0.63
CA VAL A 221 0.70 -14.33 1.49
C VAL A 221 1.05 -14.62 2.96
N THR A 222 2.03 -15.51 3.20
CA THR A 222 2.48 -15.86 4.55
C THR A 222 3.07 -14.66 5.26
N ASP A 223 3.94 -13.92 4.58
CA ASP A 223 4.52 -12.69 5.10
C ASP A 223 3.43 -11.65 5.39
N CYS A 224 2.50 -11.42 4.43
CA CYS A 224 1.41 -10.44 4.61
C CYS A 224 0.51 -10.78 5.82
N ALA A 225 0.15 -12.04 6.01
CA ALA A 225 -0.64 -12.48 7.16
C ALA A 225 0.12 -12.25 8.48
N THR A 226 1.40 -12.63 8.53
CA THR A 226 2.27 -12.47 9.70
C THR A 226 2.49 -11.00 10.06
N ILE A 227 2.72 -10.15 9.05
CA ILE A 227 2.91 -8.72 9.28
C ILE A 227 1.62 -8.07 9.75
N LEU A 228 0.46 -8.43 9.15
CA LEU A 228 -0.83 -7.93 9.60
C LEU A 228 -1.08 -8.29 11.07
N GLU A 229 -0.78 -9.53 11.47
CA GLU A 229 -0.89 -9.99 12.87
C GLU A 229 -0.03 -9.13 13.81
N ALA A 230 1.19 -8.77 13.39
CA ALA A 230 2.08 -7.94 14.19
C ALA A 230 1.61 -6.48 14.32
N ILE A 231 0.99 -5.89 13.29
CA ILE A 231 0.60 -4.47 13.30
C ILE A 231 -0.85 -4.21 13.71
N ALA A 232 -1.73 -5.21 13.64
CA ALA A 232 -3.13 -5.09 14.00
C ALA A 232 -3.30 -5.00 15.52
N SER A 233 -4.00 -3.99 16.00
CA SER A 233 -4.24 -3.80 17.43
C SER A 233 -5.35 -2.79 17.66
N TYR A 234 -6.04 -2.93 18.81
CA TYR A 234 -6.90 -1.86 19.30
C TYR A 234 -6.07 -0.74 19.92
N ASP A 235 -6.31 0.48 19.49
CA ASP A 235 -5.61 1.66 20.01
C ASP A 235 -6.61 2.76 20.43
N LYS A 236 -6.59 3.11 21.72
CA LYS A 236 -7.44 4.18 22.27
C LYS A 236 -7.12 5.57 21.72
N LYS A 237 -5.96 5.77 21.11
CA LYS A 237 -5.55 7.03 20.48
C LYS A 237 -6.18 7.24 19.09
N ASP A 238 -6.71 6.19 18.49
CA ASP A 238 -7.47 6.23 17.25
C ASP A 238 -8.94 5.86 17.51
N SER A 239 -9.83 6.84 17.44
CA SER A 239 -11.26 6.65 17.68
C SER A 239 -11.94 5.72 16.66
N THR A 240 -11.28 5.44 15.54
CA THR A 240 -11.77 4.53 14.51
C THR A 240 -11.22 3.11 14.64
N SER A 241 -10.26 2.90 15.55
CA SER A 241 -9.72 1.57 15.83
C SER A 241 -10.78 0.68 16.46
N VAL A 242 -10.99 -0.51 15.89
CA VAL A 242 -12.01 -1.47 16.33
C VAL A 242 -11.37 -2.55 17.19
N LYS A 243 -11.97 -2.83 18.34
CA LYS A 243 -11.55 -3.96 19.17
C LYS A 243 -12.07 -5.25 18.54
N ARG A 244 -11.16 -6.15 18.20
CA ARG A 244 -11.46 -7.48 17.66
C ARG A 244 -11.27 -8.53 18.75
N GLU A 245 -12.00 -9.64 18.62
CA GLU A 245 -11.81 -10.81 19.47
C GLU A 245 -10.58 -11.63 19.05
N ASP A 246 -10.23 -11.57 17.77
CA ASP A 246 -9.20 -12.39 17.15
C ASP A 246 -8.32 -11.57 16.20
N TYR A 247 -7.02 -11.69 16.37
CA TYR A 247 -5.96 -11.12 15.52
C TYR A 247 -5.04 -12.21 14.93
N ASP A 248 -5.37 -13.49 15.10
CA ASP A 248 -4.64 -14.64 14.57
C ASP A 248 -4.95 -14.83 13.07
N PHE A 249 -4.26 -14.06 12.21
CA PHE A 249 -4.43 -14.14 10.77
C PHE A 249 -3.64 -15.30 10.16
N THR A 250 -2.57 -15.74 10.79
CA THR A 250 -1.72 -16.83 10.32
C THR A 250 -2.40 -18.20 10.36
N SER A 251 -3.42 -18.38 11.22
CA SER A 251 -4.24 -19.60 11.22
C SER A 251 -5.02 -19.84 9.92
N ALA A 252 -5.15 -18.81 9.07
CA ALA A 252 -5.78 -18.92 7.75
C ALA A 252 -4.85 -19.42 6.65
N LEU A 253 -3.57 -19.64 6.92
CA LEU A 253 -2.58 -20.17 5.96
C LEU A 253 -2.78 -21.68 5.77
N VAL A 254 -3.90 -22.02 5.13
CA VAL A 254 -4.34 -23.40 4.89
C VAL A 254 -4.56 -23.59 3.38
N ASP A 255 -3.87 -24.58 2.80
CA ASP A 255 -4.00 -24.94 1.37
C ASP A 255 -5.26 -25.79 1.11
N ASP A 256 -6.42 -25.22 1.43
CA ASP A 256 -7.72 -25.84 1.21
C ASP A 256 -8.81 -24.78 1.03
N VAL A 257 -9.46 -24.76 -0.12
CA VAL A 257 -10.60 -23.89 -0.45
C VAL A 257 -11.86 -24.69 -0.79
N LYS A 258 -11.89 -25.98 -0.44
CA LYS A 258 -13.04 -26.85 -0.76
C LYS A 258 -14.33 -26.29 -0.16
N GLY A 259 -15.31 -26.10 -1.04
CA GLY A 259 -16.63 -25.57 -0.70
C GLY A 259 -16.67 -24.05 -0.46
N MET A 260 -15.54 -23.33 -0.51
CA MET A 260 -15.53 -21.87 -0.44
C MET A 260 -16.25 -21.28 -1.65
N ARG A 261 -17.18 -20.37 -1.42
CA ARG A 261 -17.96 -19.72 -2.47
C ARG A 261 -17.26 -18.44 -2.90
N ILE A 262 -16.84 -18.39 -4.17
CA ILE A 262 -16.14 -17.26 -4.78
C ILE A 262 -17.03 -16.62 -5.83
N GLY A 263 -17.37 -15.33 -5.64
CA GLY A 263 -18.17 -14.55 -6.58
C GLY A 263 -17.28 -13.76 -7.54
N ILE A 264 -17.59 -13.79 -8.83
CA ILE A 264 -16.95 -12.97 -9.86
C ILE A 264 -17.96 -11.92 -10.35
N PRO A 265 -17.77 -10.62 -10.04
CA PRO A 265 -18.65 -9.58 -10.55
C PRO A 265 -18.51 -9.41 -12.07
N ARG A 266 -19.60 -9.59 -12.83
CA ARG A 266 -19.59 -9.36 -14.30
C ARG A 266 -19.19 -7.94 -14.64
N ASP A 267 -19.58 -6.98 -13.80
CA ASP A 267 -19.27 -5.56 -13.96
C ASP A 267 -17.77 -5.24 -13.97
N TYR A 268 -16.93 -6.14 -13.41
CA TYR A 268 -15.46 -5.99 -13.43
C TYR A 268 -14.83 -6.46 -14.76
N PHE A 269 -15.57 -7.14 -15.62
CA PHE A 269 -15.07 -7.74 -16.85
C PHE A 269 -15.64 -7.11 -18.12
N GLY A 270 -16.10 -5.84 -18.00
CA GLY A 270 -16.66 -5.05 -19.09
C GLY A 270 -15.62 -4.38 -19.98
N GLU A 271 -16.06 -3.34 -20.69
CA GLU A 271 -15.22 -2.50 -21.55
C GLU A 271 -14.12 -1.79 -20.74
N GLY A 272 -12.91 -1.70 -21.30
CA GLY A 272 -11.75 -1.04 -20.67
C GLY A 272 -10.82 -1.96 -19.86
N LEU A 273 -11.20 -3.23 -19.63
CA LEU A 273 -10.30 -4.21 -19.07
C LEU A 273 -9.42 -4.82 -20.19
N ASP A 274 -8.10 -4.78 -19.97
CA ASP A 274 -7.12 -5.38 -20.88
C ASP A 274 -7.39 -6.88 -21.02
N PRO A 275 -7.41 -7.43 -22.27
CA PRO A 275 -7.66 -8.85 -22.50
C PRO A 275 -6.69 -9.79 -21.80
N GLU A 276 -5.40 -9.45 -21.71
CA GLU A 276 -4.38 -10.27 -21.02
C GLU A 276 -4.63 -10.29 -19.51
N VAL A 277 -5.04 -9.15 -18.94
CA VAL A 277 -5.46 -9.07 -17.53
C VAL A 277 -6.69 -9.96 -17.30
N LYS A 278 -7.72 -9.83 -18.15
CA LYS A 278 -8.93 -10.64 -18.07
C LYS A 278 -8.61 -12.14 -18.09
N GLU A 279 -7.79 -12.58 -19.02
CA GLU A 279 -7.40 -13.98 -19.18
C GLU A 279 -6.67 -14.50 -17.92
N ALA A 280 -5.70 -13.73 -17.40
CA ALA A 280 -4.94 -14.11 -16.22
C ALA A 280 -5.84 -14.24 -14.97
N ILE A 281 -6.79 -13.31 -14.77
CA ILE A 281 -7.73 -13.36 -13.65
C ILE A 281 -8.67 -14.57 -13.75
N LEU A 282 -9.23 -14.85 -14.93
CA LEU A 282 -10.11 -16.01 -15.12
C LEU A 282 -9.35 -17.34 -14.99
N ALA A 283 -8.09 -17.39 -15.42
CA ALA A 283 -7.22 -18.54 -15.17
C ALA A 283 -6.97 -18.76 -13.68
N ALA A 284 -6.74 -17.70 -12.90
CA ALA A 284 -6.59 -17.81 -11.45
C ALA A 284 -7.88 -18.29 -10.76
N ALA A 285 -9.04 -17.82 -11.21
CA ALA A 285 -10.33 -18.29 -10.70
C ALA A 285 -10.53 -19.79 -10.97
N LYS A 286 -10.15 -20.26 -12.17
CA LYS A 286 -10.20 -21.68 -12.54
C LYS A 286 -9.30 -22.54 -11.65
N VAL A 287 -8.12 -22.08 -11.30
CA VAL A 287 -7.22 -22.78 -10.37
C VAL A 287 -7.89 -22.99 -9.01
N LEU A 288 -8.58 -21.97 -8.49
CA LEU A 288 -9.30 -22.09 -7.21
C LEU A 288 -10.50 -23.05 -7.33
N GLU A 289 -11.19 -23.05 -8.47
CA GLU A 289 -12.27 -24.02 -8.79
C GLU A 289 -11.74 -25.45 -8.83
N GLU A 290 -10.62 -25.70 -9.50
CA GLU A 290 -9.94 -27.00 -9.54
C GLU A 290 -9.48 -27.49 -8.14
N LYS A 291 -9.19 -26.55 -7.21
CA LYS A 291 -8.93 -26.85 -5.79
C LYS A 291 -10.22 -27.07 -4.96
N GLY A 292 -11.39 -27.01 -5.58
CA GLY A 292 -12.67 -27.35 -4.97
C GLY A 292 -13.47 -26.16 -4.44
N ALA A 293 -13.11 -24.93 -4.77
CA ALA A 293 -13.97 -23.77 -4.56
C ALA A 293 -15.16 -23.80 -5.51
N ILE A 294 -16.26 -23.15 -5.13
CA ILE A 294 -17.45 -22.95 -5.96
C ILE A 294 -17.38 -21.55 -6.54
N VAL A 295 -17.08 -21.45 -7.83
CA VAL A 295 -16.91 -20.16 -8.52
C VAL A 295 -18.19 -19.82 -9.29
N GLU A 296 -18.76 -18.64 -9.08
CA GLU A 296 -20.00 -18.20 -9.72
C GLU A 296 -19.89 -16.74 -10.15
N GLU A 297 -20.42 -16.42 -11.32
CA GLU A 297 -20.59 -15.02 -11.76
C GLU A 297 -21.85 -14.40 -11.15
N PHE A 298 -21.80 -13.08 -10.84
CA PHE A 298 -22.94 -12.33 -10.34
C PHE A 298 -22.86 -10.86 -10.78
N ASP A 299 -23.94 -10.10 -10.56
CA ASP A 299 -23.99 -8.69 -10.87
C ASP A 299 -23.79 -7.87 -9.58
N LEU A 300 -22.73 -7.03 -9.55
CA LEU A 300 -22.40 -6.14 -8.45
C LEU A 300 -22.83 -4.72 -8.83
N SER A 301 -24.05 -4.36 -8.52
CA SER A 301 -24.61 -3.05 -8.89
C SER A 301 -23.88 -1.86 -8.25
N LEU A 302 -23.97 -0.69 -8.89
CA LEU A 302 -23.48 0.62 -8.42
C LEU A 302 -21.97 0.81 -8.44
N VAL A 303 -21.19 -0.10 -8.99
CA VAL A 303 -19.70 0.03 -9.06
C VAL A 303 -19.31 1.22 -9.95
N GLU A 304 -20.10 1.54 -10.97
CA GLU A 304 -19.92 2.67 -11.87
C GLU A 304 -19.94 4.03 -11.17
N TYR A 305 -20.61 4.11 -10.00
CA TYR A 305 -20.66 5.32 -9.17
C TYR A 305 -19.52 5.41 -8.14
N ALA A 306 -18.67 4.39 -8.04
CA ALA A 306 -17.62 4.34 -7.03
C ALA A 306 -16.59 5.47 -7.22
N ILE A 307 -16.09 5.67 -8.45
CA ILE A 307 -15.10 6.70 -8.76
C ILE A 307 -15.62 8.11 -8.40
N PRO A 308 -16.76 8.59 -8.92
CA PRO A 308 -17.23 9.92 -8.58
C PRO A 308 -17.55 10.08 -7.08
N ALA A 309 -18.14 9.09 -6.42
CA ALA A 309 -18.40 9.14 -5.00
C ALA A 309 -17.09 9.22 -4.18
N TYR A 310 -16.09 8.43 -4.52
CA TYR A 310 -14.80 8.45 -3.87
C TYR A 310 -14.12 9.82 -3.98
N TYR A 311 -13.98 10.36 -5.19
CA TYR A 311 -13.27 11.63 -5.36
C TYR A 311 -13.94 12.79 -4.67
N VAL A 312 -15.29 12.83 -4.63
CA VAL A 312 -16.02 13.85 -3.86
C VAL A 312 -15.70 13.71 -2.36
N ILE A 313 -15.78 12.51 -1.78
CA ILE A 313 -15.51 12.28 -0.35
C ILE A 313 -14.05 12.54 -0.03
N ALA A 314 -13.15 11.95 -0.79
CA ALA A 314 -11.71 12.04 -0.55
C ALA A 314 -11.19 13.47 -0.68
N CYS A 315 -11.63 14.23 -1.68
CA CYS A 315 -11.28 15.64 -1.84
C CYS A 315 -11.85 16.50 -0.69
N ALA A 316 -13.08 16.25 -0.27
CA ALA A 316 -13.71 16.94 0.86
C ALA A 316 -12.89 16.73 2.15
N GLU A 317 -12.55 15.48 2.47
CA GLU A 317 -11.74 15.14 3.64
C GLU A 317 -10.31 15.68 3.54
N ALA A 318 -9.67 15.58 2.36
CA ALA A 318 -8.35 16.15 2.11
C ALA A 318 -8.30 17.66 2.35
N SER A 319 -9.29 18.41 1.88
CA SER A 319 -9.33 19.87 2.08
C SER A 319 -9.34 20.25 3.55
N SER A 320 -10.03 19.47 4.38
CA SER A 320 -10.05 19.64 5.85
C SER A 320 -8.77 19.15 6.52
N ASN A 321 -8.29 17.95 6.14
CA ASN A 321 -7.10 17.35 6.75
C ASN A 321 -5.82 18.14 6.46
N LEU A 322 -5.67 18.69 5.25
CA LEU A 322 -4.48 19.43 4.85
C LEU A 322 -4.55 20.93 5.23
N ALA A 323 -5.64 21.41 5.83
CA ALA A 323 -5.75 22.78 6.32
C ALA A 323 -4.70 23.13 7.39
N ARG A 324 -4.25 22.11 8.15
CA ARG A 324 -3.24 22.27 9.22
C ARG A 324 -1.81 22.56 8.73
N PHE A 325 -1.52 22.34 7.45
CA PHE A 325 -0.19 22.56 6.87
C PHE A 325 -0.10 23.99 6.33
N ASP A 326 0.22 24.93 7.21
CA ASP A 326 0.22 26.37 6.96
C ASP A 326 1.61 27.03 7.14
N GLY A 327 2.63 26.26 7.54
CA GLY A 327 3.99 26.73 7.77
C GLY A 327 4.17 27.54 9.07
N VAL A 328 3.19 27.52 9.99
CA VAL A 328 3.29 28.27 11.26
C VAL A 328 4.00 27.46 12.35
N LYS A 329 3.51 26.26 12.65
CA LYS A 329 4.07 25.43 13.74
C LYS A 329 5.19 24.50 13.27
N TYR A 330 5.10 23.97 12.06
CA TYR A 330 6.04 23.01 11.46
C TYR A 330 5.92 23.02 9.95
N GLY A 331 6.84 22.36 9.28
CA GLY A 331 6.87 22.23 7.85
C GLY A 331 7.53 23.40 7.14
N TYR A 332 7.43 23.42 5.82
CA TYR A 332 7.94 24.47 4.95
C TYR A 332 7.18 25.78 5.19
N ARG A 333 7.90 26.90 5.22
CA ARG A 333 7.38 28.27 5.19
C ARG A 333 8.01 29.02 4.04
N ALA A 334 7.22 29.73 3.25
CA ALA A 334 7.74 30.65 2.24
C ALA A 334 8.69 31.66 2.87
N LYS A 335 9.79 31.98 2.17
CA LYS A 335 10.81 32.90 2.68
C LYS A 335 10.40 34.37 2.53
N ASP A 336 9.79 34.71 1.41
CA ASP A 336 9.44 36.06 1.02
C ASP A 336 7.93 36.25 1.08
N TYR A 337 7.41 36.97 2.07
CA TYR A 337 5.99 37.28 2.21
C TYR A 337 5.74 38.59 2.95
N GLU A 338 4.60 39.22 2.66
CA GLU A 338 4.13 40.44 3.32
C GLU A 338 2.86 40.13 4.13
N GLY A 339 3.00 40.13 5.46
CA GLY A 339 1.90 39.86 6.38
C GLY A 339 1.43 38.41 6.40
N LEU A 340 0.58 38.06 7.34
CA LEU A 340 0.19 36.70 7.68
C LEU A 340 -0.59 36.01 6.53
N HIS A 341 -1.52 36.71 5.91
CA HIS A 341 -2.36 36.14 4.84
C HIS A 341 -1.49 35.74 3.60
N ASN A 342 -0.55 36.60 3.25
CA ASN A 342 0.36 36.33 2.13
C ASN A 342 1.32 35.19 2.46
N MET A 343 1.76 35.07 3.72
CA MET A 343 2.55 33.94 4.21
C MET A 343 1.81 32.61 3.99
N TYR A 344 0.56 32.48 4.42
CA TYR A 344 -0.23 31.27 4.20
C TYR A 344 -0.38 30.95 2.71
N LYS A 345 -0.75 31.95 1.91
CA LYS A 345 -0.95 31.78 0.47
C LYS A 345 0.32 31.27 -0.22
N LYS A 346 1.45 31.93 0.00
CA LYS A 346 2.72 31.54 -0.62
C LYS A 346 3.22 30.20 -0.12
N THR A 347 3.18 29.95 1.18
CA THR A 347 3.60 28.66 1.79
C THR A 347 2.86 27.49 1.16
N ARG A 348 1.54 27.57 1.09
CA ARG A 348 0.72 26.49 0.52
C ARG A 348 0.87 26.37 -1.01
N SER A 349 1.02 27.51 -1.69
CA SER A 349 1.23 27.54 -3.14
C SER A 349 2.56 26.93 -3.57
N GLU A 350 3.62 27.18 -2.80
CA GLU A 350 4.97 26.67 -3.07
C GLU A 350 5.23 25.28 -2.51
N GLY A 351 4.56 24.95 -1.39
CA GLY A 351 4.76 23.72 -0.65
C GLY A 351 3.99 22.51 -1.17
N PHE A 352 2.79 22.72 -1.75
CA PHE A 352 1.99 21.66 -2.32
C PHE A 352 2.16 21.53 -3.83
N GLY A 353 2.19 20.29 -4.33
CA GLY A 353 2.15 19.97 -5.75
C GLY A 353 0.79 20.23 -6.40
N ALA A 354 0.75 20.08 -7.71
CA ALA A 354 -0.43 20.43 -8.52
C ALA A 354 -1.65 19.56 -8.19
N GLU A 355 -1.47 18.24 -8.04
CA GLU A 355 -2.58 17.32 -7.76
C GLU A 355 -3.19 17.55 -6.36
N VAL A 356 -2.35 17.76 -5.35
CA VAL A 356 -2.82 18.09 -3.99
C VAL A 356 -3.60 19.40 -3.98
N LYS A 357 -3.12 20.43 -4.65
CA LYS A 357 -3.84 21.71 -4.80
C LYS A 357 -5.20 21.53 -5.48
N ARG A 358 -5.25 20.73 -6.55
CA ARG A 358 -6.50 20.41 -7.27
C ARG A 358 -7.52 19.77 -6.32
N ARG A 359 -7.12 18.74 -5.56
CA ARG A 359 -8.03 18.06 -4.62
C ARG A 359 -8.46 18.94 -3.46
N ILE A 360 -7.60 19.81 -2.94
CA ILE A 360 -7.96 20.79 -1.90
C ILE A 360 -9.04 21.76 -2.43
N ILE A 361 -8.88 22.28 -3.66
CA ILE A 361 -9.84 23.21 -4.27
C ILE A 361 -11.17 22.51 -4.53
N LEU A 362 -11.15 21.32 -5.11
CA LEU A 362 -12.36 20.51 -5.34
C LEU A 362 -13.07 20.18 -4.02
N GLY A 363 -12.32 19.80 -2.97
CA GLY A 363 -12.87 19.53 -1.66
C GLY A 363 -13.55 20.75 -1.03
N SER A 364 -12.91 21.90 -1.11
CA SER A 364 -13.49 23.17 -0.64
C SER A 364 -14.77 23.54 -1.42
N PHE A 365 -14.80 23.26 -2.71
CA PHE A 365 -15.98 23.49 -3.55
C PHE A 365 -17.15 22.58 -3.14
N VAL A 366 -16.94 21.27 -3.02
CA VAL A 366 -18.01 20.33 -2.70
C VAL A 366 -18.53 20.46 -1.26
N LEU A 367 -17.77 21.09 -0.38
CA LEU A 367 -18.17 21.40 0.99
C LEU A 367 -18.83 22.80 1.13
N SER A 368 -18.84 23.60 0.07
CA SER A 368 -19.37 24.96 0.14
C SER A 368 -20.92 24.96 0.21
N SER A 369 -21.47 26.04 0.77
CA SER A 369 -22.90 26.18 1.13
C SER A 369 -23.86 25.90 -0.01
N GLY A 370 -23.68 26.05 -1.22
CA GLY A 370 -24.59 25.71 -2.31
C GLY A 370 -24.46 24.29 -2.86
N TYR A 371 -23.40 23.57 -2.51
CA TYR A 371 -23.02 22.33 -3.16
C TYR A 371 -22.94 21.13 -2.21
N TYR A 372 -22.93 21.36 -0.89
CA TYR A 372 -22.78 20.31 0.12
C TYR A 372 -23.81 19.18 -0.04
N ASP A 373 -25.09 19.52 -0.16
CA ASP A 373 -26.16 18.52 -0.31
C ASP A 373 -26.09 17.81 -1.67
N ALA A 374 -25.83 18.57 -2.73
CA ALA A 374 -25.82 18.07 -4.10
C ALA A 374 -24.67 17.14 -4.42
N TYR A 375 -23.52 17.35 -3.78
CA TYR A 375 -22.30 16.58 -4.03
C TYR A 375 -21.90 15.72 -2.83
N TYR A 376 -21.57 16.33 -1.70
CA TYR A 376 -20.99 15.61 -0.58
C TYR A 376 -21.98 14.64 0.08
N LEU A 377 -23.19 15.10 0.44
CA LEU A 377 -24.20 14.20 1.01
C LEU A 377 -24.67 13.14 0.00
N LYS A 378 -24.76 13.49 -1.28
CA LYS A 378 -25.08 12.51 -2.32
C LYS A 378 -24.01 11.43 -2.41
N ALA A 379 -22.71 11.79 -2.37
CA ALA A 379 -21.60 10.85 -2.38
C ALA A 379 -21.61 9.94 -1.14
N LEU A 380 -21.91 10.46 0.06
CA LEU A 380 -22.06 9.64 1.27
C LEU A 380 -23.23 8.65 1.17
N ARG A 381 -24.36 9.05 0.59
CA ARG A 381 -25.49 8.15 0.33
C ARG A 381 -25.11 7.05 -0.67
N THR A 382 -24.39 7.42 -1.73
CA THR A 382 -23.85 6.46 -2.72
C THR A 382 -22.88 5.47 -2.06
N LYS A 383 -21.96 5.95 -1.21
CA LYS A 383 -21.08 5.10 -0.38
C LYS A 383 -21.88 4.06 0.40
N ALA A 384 -22.96 4.47 1.06
CA ALA A 384 -23.81 3.56 1.83
C ALA A 384 -24.54 2.52 0.94
N LEU A 385 -24.95 2.90 -0.27
CA LEU A 385 -25.56 1.97 -1.23
C LEU A 385 -24.56 0.97 -1.80
N ILE A 386 -23.34 1.40 -2.11
CA ILE A 386 -22.24 0.51 -2.52
C ILE A 386 -21.96 -0.51 -1.41
N LYS A 387 -21.87 -0.07 -0.14
CA LYS A 387 -21.68 -1.00 1.00
C LYS A 387 -22.80 -2.05 1.04
N LYS A 388 -24.08 -1.65 0.88
CA LYS A 388 -25.22 -2.57 0.85
C LYS A 388 -25.16 -3.57 -0.31
N ALA A 389 -24.62 -3.16 -1.48
CA ALA A 389 -24.45 -4.07 -2.62
C ALA A 389 -23.44 -5.17 -2.29
N PHE A 390 -22.31 -4.82 -1.65
CA PHE A 390 -21.35 -5.80 -1.15
C PHE A 390 -21.91 -6.67 -0.04
N ASP A 391 -22.65 -6.11 0.93
CA ASP A 391 -23.29 -6.88 2.01
C ASP A 391 -24.19 -7.99 1.42
N LYS A 392 -25.02 -7.64 0.43
CA LYS A 392 -25.87 -8.60 -0.27
C LYS A 392 -25.05 -9.68 -1.02
N ALA A 393 -23.90 -9.33 -1.59
CA ALA A 393 -23.03 -10.29 -2.23
C ALA A 393 -22.43 -11.25 -1.19
N PHE A 394 -22.02 -10.74 -0.04
CA PHE A 394 -21.46 -11.55 1.05
C PHE A 394 -22.48 -12.38 1.83
N ASP A 395 -23.79 -12.18 1.64
CA ASP A 395 -24.81 -13.16 2.08
C ASP A 395 -24.66 -14.52 1.36
N LYS A 396 -24.01 -14.52 0.18
CA LYS A 396 -23.84 -15.71 -0.66
C LYS A 396 -22.40 -16.18 -0.81
N TYR A 397 -21.44 -15.23 -0.90
CA TYR A 397 -20.04 -15.52 -1.24
C TYR A 397 -19.14 -15.29 -0.02
N ASP A 398 -18.12 -16.14 0.13
CA ASP A 398 -17.06 -15.97 1.15
C ASP A 398 -16.01 -14.97 0.71
N VAL A 399 -15.75 -14.91 -0.60
CA VAL A 399 -14.75 -14.07 -1.26
C VAL A 399 -15.28 -13.58 -2.60
N ILE A 400 -14.97 -12.34 -2.94
CA ILE A 400 -15.17 -11.78 -4.29
C ILE A 400 -13.81 -11.70 -4.97
N LEU A 401 -13.73 -12.14 -6.23
CA LEU A 401 -12.51 -12.19 -7.03
C LEU A 401 -12.64 -11.28 -8.25
N GLY A 402 -11.60 -10.49 -8.53
CA GLY A 402 -11.54 -9.62 -9.69
C GLY A 402 -10.12 -9.10 -9.97
N PRO A 403 -9.94 -8.22 -10.96
CA PRO A 403 -8.66 -7.58 -11.22
C PRO A 403 -8.31 -6.54 -10.14
N ALA A 404 -7.01 -6.34 -9.89
CA ALA A 404 -6.52 -5.25 -9.02
C ALA A 404 -6.39 -3.93 -9.79
N ALA A 405 -6.17 -4.00 -11.11
CA ALA A 405 -6.08 -2.85 -12.02
C ALA A 405 -6.58 -3.25 -13.41
N PRO A 406 -7.04 -2.29 -14.25
CA PRO A 406 -7.56 -2.60 -15.58
C PRO A 406 -6.48 -3.02 -16.59
N ASN A 407 -5.24 -2.67 -16.35
CA ASN A 407 -4.08 -2.93 -17.20
C ASN A 407 -2.84 -3.24 -16.35
N THR A 408 -1.74 -3.60 -17.00
CA THR A 408 -0.40 -3.63 -16.40
C THR A 408 0.14 -2.21 -16.23
N ALA A 409 1.30 -2.08 -15.58
CA ALA A 409 1.89 -0.78 -15.30
C ALA A 409 2.06 0.08 -16.55
N PRO A 410 1.51 1.30 -16.62
CA PRO A 410 1.72 2.23 -17.74
C PRO A 410 3.13 2.80 -17.73
N LYS A 411 3.54 3.40 -18.85
CA LYS A 411 4.82 4.13 -18.93
C LYS A 411 4.79 5.40 -18.07
N ILE A 412 5.95 5.78 -17.60
CA ILE A 412 6.16 7.05 -16.91
C ILE A 412 5.76 8.20 -17.84
N GLY A 413 4.94 9.12 -17.35
CA GLY A 413 4.40 10.27 -18.09
C GLY A 413 3.01 10.05 -18.70
N ASP A 414 2.59 8.82 -18.95
CA ASP A 414 1.30 8.52 -19.62
C ASP A 414 0.08 9.02 -18.83
N SER A 415 0.13 8.97 -17.51
CA SER A 415 -0.99 9.33 -16.63
C SER A 415 -0.98 10.81 -16.21
N LEU A 416 0.16 11.49 -16.27
CA LEU A 416 0.29 12.89 -15.84
C LEU A 416 -0.41 13.87 -16.79
N SER A 417 -0.48 13.54 -18.08
CA SER A 417 -1.13 14.36 -19.10
C SER A 417 -2.65 14.33 -19.05
N ASP A 418 -3.23 13.26 -18.46
CA ASP A 418 -4.68 13.07 -18.35
C ASP A 418 -5.05 12.50 -16.96
N PRO A 419 -5.47 13.35 -16.02
CA PRO A 419 -5.88 12.89 -14.68
C PRO A 419 -7.00 11.85 -14.68
N LEU A 420 -7.88 11.83 -15.70
CA LEU A 420 -8.96 10.84 -15.79
C LEU A 420 -8.40 9.43 -16.02
N LYS A 421 -7.32 9.27 -16.78
CA LYS A 421 -6.66 7.97 -16.94
C LYS A 421 -6.13 7.44 -15.60
N MET A 422 -5.51 8.31 -14.80
CA MET A 422 -5.06 7.95 -13.46
C MET A 422 -6.22 7.51 -12.58
N TYR A 423 -7.35 8.25 -12.62
CA TYR A 423 -8.53 7.93 -11.80
C TYR A 423 -9.21 6.63 -12.22
N LEU A 424 -9.26 6.32 -13.51
CA LEU A 424 -9.81 5.07 -14.03
C LEU A 424 -8.96 3.85 -13.66
N GLY A 425 -7.67 4.02 -13.42
CA GLY A 425 -6.77 2.96 -12.96
C GLY A 425 -7.18 2.33 -11.62
N ASP A 426 -7.96 3.04 -10.79
CA ASP A 426 -8.40 2.59 -9.47
C ASP A 426 -9.84 2.04 -9.45
N ILE A 427 -10.46 1.81 -10.63
CA ILE A 427 -11.88 1.46 -10.75
C ILE A 427 -12.27 0.21 -9.95
N TYR A 428 -11.39 -0.78 -9.85
CA TYR A 428 -11.65 -2.05 -9.16
C TYR A 428 -11.33 -2.03 -7.66
N THR A 429 -10.57 -1.02 -7.20
CA THR A 429 -10.10 -0.96 -5.82
C THR A 429 -10.90 0.03 -4.95
N ILE A 430 -11.36 1.12 -5.53
CA ILE A 430 -12.05 2.22 -4.82
C ILE A 430 -13.32 1.76 -4.09
N SER A 431 -14.14 0.91 -4.72
CA SER A 431 -15.39 0.42 -4.13
C SER A 431 -15.17 -0.33 -2.82
N VAL A 432 -14.04 -1.04 -2.70
CA VAL A 432 -13.61 -1.78 -1.51
C VAL A 432 -13.33 -0.83 -0.33
N ASN A 433 -12.69 0.32 -0.61
CA ASN A 433 -12.46 1.36 0.42
C ASN A 433 -13.74 2.05 0.84
N LEU A 434 -14.62 2.39 -0.12
CA LEU A 434 -15.93 2.98 0.18
C LEU A 434 -16.77 2.07 1.06
N ALA A 435 -16.71 0.76 0.84
CA ALA A 435 -17.43 -0.22 1.64
C ALA A 435 -16.70 -0.59 2.95
N GLY A 436 -15.45 -0.13 3.18
CA GLY A 436 -14.67 -0.43 4.38
C GLY A 436 -14.12 -1.86 4.45
N LEU A 437 -14.19 -2.61 3.36
CA LEU A 437 -13.87 -4.03 3.26
C LEU A 437 -12.37 -4.32 3.22
N PRO A 438 -11.91 -5.52 3.62
CA PRO A 438 -10.55 -5.97 3.36
C PRO A 438 -10.38 -6.38 1.91
N GLY A 439 -9.18 -6.20 1.37
CA GLY A 439 -8.82 -6.63 0.03
C GLY A 439 -7.34 -6.97 -0.07
N MET A 440 -7.02 -7.97 -0.87
CA MET A 440 -5.66 -8.46 -1.08
C MET A 440 -5.36 -8.56 -2.56
N SER A 441 -4.20 -8.06 -2.97
CA SER A 441 -3.66 -8.26 -4.32
C SER A 441 -2.57 -9.33 -4.28
N VAL A 442 -2.68 -10.30 -5.19
CA VAL A 442 -1.71 -11.40 -5.34
C VAL A 442 -1.30 -11.46 -6.81
N PRO A 443 0.00 -11.57 -7.14
CA PRO A 443 0.41 -11.72 -8.52
C PRO A 443 -0.23 -12.96 -9.17
N CYS A 444 -0.75 -12.85 -10.41
CA CYS A 444 -1.42 -13.97 -11.08
C CYS A 444 -0.94 -14.25 -12.51
N GLY A 445 -0.05 -13.44 -13.05
CA GLY A 445 0.49 -13.60 -14.39
C GLY A 445 1.36 -12.45 -14.79
N ARG A 446 1.69 -12.40 -16.08
CA ARG A 446 2.38 -11.29 -16.75
C ARG A 446 1.77 -11.08 -18.14
N ASP A 447 1.83 -9.83 -18.61
CA ASP A 447 1.49 -9.52 -20.00
C ASP A 447 2.59 -9.96 -20.98
N ALA A 448 2.37 -9.81 -22.27
CA ALA A 448 3.34 -10.11 -23.32
C ALA A 448 4.64 -9.29 -23.22
N LYS A 449 4.64 -8.18 -22.46
CA LYS A 449 5.83 -7.34 -22.20
C LYS A 449 6.59 -7.80 -20.95
N GLY A 450 6.08 -8.80 -20.22
CA GLY A 450 6.65 -9.31 -18.99
C GLY A 450 6.27 -8.51 -17.74
N LEU A 451 5.34 -7.55 -17.83
CA LEU A 451 4.86 -6.78 -16.69
C LEU A 451 3.85 -7.58 -15.86
N PRO A 452 3.91 -7.50 -14.52
CA PRO A 452 3.05 -8.27 -13.64
C PRO A 452 1.57 -7.92 -13.75
N ILE A 453 0.73 -8.92 -13.53
CA ILE A 453 -0.73 -8.83 -13.37
C ILE A 453 -1.09 -9.32 -11.98
N GLY A 454 -1.93 -8.58 -11.25
CA GLY A 454 -2.43 -8.94 -9.93
C GLY A 454 -3.92 -9.23 -9.92
N LEU A 455 -4.27 -10.36 -9.35
CA LEU A 455 -5.66 -10.64 -8.98
C LEU A 455 -5.99 -9.95 -7.65
N GLN A 456 -7.24 -9.51 -7.48
CA GLN A 456 -7.74 -8.97 -6.23
C GLN A 456 -8.76 -9.94 -5.60
N LEU A 457 -8.56 -10.24 -4.31
CA LEU A 457 -9.52 -10.95 -3.47
C LEU A 457 -10.09 -9.98 -2.46
N ILE A 458 -11.44 -9.92 -2.36
CA ILE A 458 -12.16 -9.01 -1.46
C ILE A 458 -12.97 -9.87 -0.49
N GLY A 459 -12.87 -9.58 0.79
CA GLY A 459 -13.63 -10.24 1.85
C GLY A 459 -14.68 -9.33 2.47
N ASP A 460 -15.60 -9.91 3.22
CA ASP A 460 -16.51 -9.15 4.07
C ASP A 460 -15.75 -8.49 5.25
N CYS A 461 -16.35 -7.52 5.90
CA CYS A 461 -15.79 -6.82 7.05
C CYS A 461 -15.31 -7.82 8.11
N PHE A 462 -14.05 -7.67 8.54
CA PHE A 462 -13.40 -8.51 9.55
C PHE A 462 -13.24 -9.99 9.17
N LYS A 463 -13.37 -10.31 7.86
CA LYS A 463 -13.15 -11.65 7.30
C LYS A 463 -11.84 -11.75 6.51
N GLU A 464 -10.79 -11.10 6.98
CA GLU A 464 -9.45 -11.19 6.37
C GLU A 464 -8.98 -12.63 6.21
N LYS A 465 -9.36 -13.52 7.14
CA LYS A 465 -9.00 -14.95 7.07
C LYS A 465 -9.50 -15.63 5.82
N ASN A 466 -10.68 -15.26 5.30
CA ASN A 466 -11.22 -15.84 4.07
C ASN A 466 -10.35 -15.48 2.85
N ILE A 467 -9.97 -14.20 2.71
CA ILE A 467 -9.11 -13.78 1.60
C ILE A 467 -7.69 -14.30 1.74
N ILE A 468 -7.13 -14.38 2.95
CA ILE A 468 -5.81 -14.97 3.20
C ILE A 468 -5.82 -16.46 2.82
N ARG A 469 -6.85 -17.22 3.21
CA ARG A 469 -6.98 -18.62 2.87
C ARG A 469 -7.08 -18.85 1.36
N ALA A 470 -7.92 -18.09 0.66
CA ALA A 470 -8.06 -18.17 -0.79
C ALA A 470 -6.74 -17.79 -1.51
N ALA A 471 -6.10 -16.69 -1.07
CA ALA A 471 -4.83 -16.22 -1.59
C ALA A 471 -3.71 -17.25 -1.38
N TYR A 472 -3.61 -17.81 -0.17
CA TYR A 472 -2.60 -18.81 0.16
C TYR A 472 -2.77 -20.08 -0.66
N ALA A 473 -3.99 -20.61 -0.77
CA ALA A 473 -4.27 -21.79 -1.58
C ALA A 473 -3.93 -21.56 -3.06
N TYR A 474 -4.24 -20.39 -3.61
CA TYR A 474 -3.84 -20.01 -4.95
C TYR A 474 -2.31 -19.93 -5.09
N GLU A 475 -1.64 -19.27 -4.16
CA GLU A 475 -0.19 -19.05 -4.19
C GLU A 475 0.61 -20.35 -4.18
N GLN A 476 0.13 -21.44 -3.52
CA GLN A 476 0.80 -22.75 -3.52
C GLN A 476 0.93 -23.37 -4.93
N THR A 477 0.18 -22.89 -5.91
CA THR A 477 0.25 -23.39 -7.31
C THR A 477 1.34 -22.70 -8.14
N ARG A 478 2.06 -21.72 -7.57
CA ARG A 478 3.03 -20.89 -8.30
C ARG A 478 4.27 -20.61 -7.48
N LYS A 479 5.32 -20.16 -8.13
CA LYS A 479 6.56 -19.71 -7.50
C LYS A 479 6.64 -18.19 -7.58
N TYR A 480 7.13 -17.56 -6.51
CA TYR A 480 7.50 -16.15 -6.55
C TYR A 480 8.63 -15.94 -7.58
N GLU A 481 8.49 -14.91 -8.38
CA GLU A 481 9.50 -14.48 -9.34
C GLU A 481 9.92 -13.05 -9.03
N ALA A 482 11.22 -12.83 -8.88
CA ALA A 482 11.78 -11.50 -8.69
C ALA A 482 12.09 -10.83 -10.04
N PRO A 483 11.97 -9.49 -10.13
CA PRO A 483 12.42 -8.76 -11.31
C PRO A 483 13.93 -8.95 -11.52
N LYS A 484 14.33 -9.01 -12.79
CA LYS A 484 15.75 -9.01 -13.17
C LYS A 484 16.15 -7.55 -13.42
N LEU A 485 16.53 -6.82 -12.38
CA LEU A 485 17.15 -5.51 -12.54
C LEU A 485 18.48 -5.71 -13.28
N ALA A 486 18.52 -5.31 -14.55
CA ALA A 486 19.77 -5.23 -15.27
C ALA A 486 20.66 -4.22 -14.52
N LYS A 487 21.90 -4.60 -14.14
CA LYS A 487 22.89 -3.59 -13.79
C LYS A 487 22.97 -2.67 -15.00
N THR A 488 22.65 -1.39 -14.82
CA THR A 488 22.96 -0.40 -15.85
C THR A 488 24.45 -0.53 -16.13
N ALA A 489 24.76 -0.81 -17.38
CA ALA A 489 26.16 -0.89 -17.87
C ALA A 489 26.71 0.55 -17.90
N GLU A 490 26.97 1.14 -16.74
CA GLU A 490 27.91 2.25 -16.57
C GLU A 490 29.22 1.69 -16.04
N GLY A 491 29.96 1.10 -16.95
CA GLY A 491 31.26 0.51 -16.73
C GLY A 491 32.04 0.31 -18.03
N GLU A 492 31.65 0.95 -19.12
CA GLU A 492 32.54 1.10 -20.28
C GLU A 492 32.73 2.59 -20.58
N ALA A 493 33.91 2.99 -20.24
CA ALA A 493 34.51 4.29 -20.29
C ALA A 493 34.33 5.06 -21.62
N LYS A 494 34.20 6.34 -21.48
CA LYS A 494 35.07 7.23 -22.26
C LYS A 494 35.98 7.98 -21.32
#